data_5e9ce5d65321ace8c5e8d274ef94d498
#
_entry.id   5e9ce5d65321ace8c5e8d274ef94d498
#
_cell.length_a   1.000
_cell.length_b   1.000
_cell.length_c   1.000
_cell.angle_alpha   90.00
_cell.angle_beta   90.00
_cell.angle_gamma   90.00
#
_symmetry.space_group_name_H-M   'P 1'
#
loop_
_entity.id
_entity.type
_entity.pdbx_description
1 polymer ?
#
loop_
_entity_poly.entity_id
_entity_poly.type
_entity_poly.pdbx_seq_one_letter_code
_entity_poly.pdbx_strand_id
1 'polypeptide(L)' 'MRQVFIVPDLIGEPLDEAQGALQSLGSQSLDPQDASGLGRSVSIDGVWRVCTQSPKAGEVVDVRTVVILAAVLSGERCP' A
#
# COMPACT_ATOMS: atom_id res chain seq x y z
N MET A 1 19.09 17.29 -0.49
CA MET A 1 17.94 17.63 0.39
C MET A 1 17.02 16.42 0.43
N ARG A 2 16.65 15.98 1.64
CA ARG A 2 15.71 14.84 1.79
C ARG A 2 14.30 15.29 1.42
N GLN A 3 13.62 14.47 0.63
CA GLN A 3 12.20 14.62 0.39
C GLN A 3 11.44 13.62 1.25
N VAL A 4 10.41 14.10 1.91
CA VAL A 4 9.60 13.29 2.81
C VAL A 4 8.11 13.46 2.45
N PHE A 5 7.30 12.52 2.92
CA PHE A 5 5.85 12.66 2.84
C PHE A 5 5.21 12.09 4.10
N ILE A 6 3.97 12.50 4.34
CA ILE A 6 3.15 11.96 5.43
C ILE A 6 2.39 10.78 4.85
N VAL A 7 2.54 9.60 5.46
CA VAL A 7 1.89 8.38 4.98
C VAL A 7 0.37 8.50 5.16
N PRO A 8 -0.41 8.37 4.07
CA PRO A 8 -1.86 8.42 4.17
C PRO A 8 -2.44 7.11 4.72
N ASP A 9 -3.69 7.15 5.16
CA ASP A 9 -4.42 5.95 5.52
C ASP A 9 -4.94 5.28 4.24
N LEU A 10 -4.37 4.12 3.92
CA LEU A 10 -4.70 3.38 2.71
C LEU A 10 -5.49 2.10 2.98
N ILE A 11 -5.73 1.78 4.26
CA ILE A 11 -6.47 0.57 4.63
C ILE A 11 -7.89 0.65 4.11
N GLY A 12 -8.32 -0.40 3.41
CA GLY A 12 -9.63 -0.47 2.79
C GLY A 12 -9.71 0.06 1.37
N GLU A 13 -8.67 0.74 0.89
CA GLU A 13 -8.64 1.28 -0.46
C GLU A 13 -8.34 0.22 -1.51
N PRO A 14 -8.87 0.34 -2.73
CA PRO A 14 -8.39 -0.46 -3.86
C PRO A 14 -6.90 -0.22 -4.07
N LEU A 15 -6.17 -1.27 -4.44
CA LEU A 15 -4.71 -1.20 -4.50
C LEU A 15 -4.20 -0.21 -5.55
N ASP A 16 -4.88 -0.09 -6.68
CA ASP A 16 -4.53 0.88 -7.72
C ASP A 16 -4.69 2.32 -7.22
N GLU A 17 -5.74 2.60 -6.45
CA GLU A 17 -5.94 3.93 -5.85
C GLU A 17 -4.89 4.21 -4.78
N ALA A 18 -4.54 3.20 -3.98
CA ALA A 18 -3.50 3.34 -2.97
C ALA A 18 -2.15 3.67 -3.62
N GLN A 19 -1.82 3.01 -4.72
CA GLN A 19 -0.61 3.30 -5.47
C GLN A 19 -0.62 4.73 -6.01
N GLY A 20 -1.74 5.15 -6.60
CA GLY A 20 -1.87 6.51 -7.14
C GLY A 20 -1.68 7.58 -6.08
N ALA A 21 -2.26 7.36 -4.89
CA ALA A 21 -2.11 8.28 -3.77
C ALA A 21 -0.65 8.39 -3.32
N LEU A 22 0.06 7.26 -3.22
CA LEU A 22 1.47 7.26 -2.84
C LEU A 22 2.33 7.95 -3.90
N GLN A 23 2.09 7.68 -5.18
CA GLN A 23 2.84 8.29 -6.26
C GLN A 23 2.66 9.81 -6.28
N SER A 24 1.46 10.30 -6.01
CA SER A 24 1.20 11.75 -5.97
C SER A 24 1.92 12.43 -4.82
N LEU A 25 2.29 11.69 -3.78
CA LEU A 25 3.06 12.21 -2.65
C LEU A 25 4.57 12.06 -2.85
N GLY A 26 5.01 11.45 -3.93
CA GLY A 26 6.41 11.27 -4.25
C GLY A 26 7.02 9.95 -3.80
N SER A 27 6.24 9.03 -3.24
CA SER A 27 6.72 7.70 -2.85
C SER A 27 7.32 6.97 -4.05
N GLN A 28 8.53 6.41 -3.88
CA GLN A 28 9.28 5.80 -4.98
C GLN A 28 9.27 4.28 -4.94
N SER A 29 8.82 3.67 -3.86
CA SER A 29 8.94 2.21 -3.71
C SER A 29 7.72 1.63 -3.02
N LEU A 30 7.08 0.68 -3.67
CA LEU A 30 5.89 -0.01 -3.18
C LEU A 30 6.11 -1.52 -3.30
N ASP A 31 5.82 -2.24 -2.21
CA ASP A 31 5.87 -3.70 -2.17
C ASP A 31 4.47 -4.25 -1.84
N PRO A 32 3.68 -4.63 -2.85
CA PRO A 32 2.38 -5.23 -2.62
C PRO A 32 2.54 -6.70 -2.26
N GLN A 33 1.84 -7.15 -1.22
CA GLN A 33 1.90 -8.54 -0.74
C GLN A 33 0.50 -9.10 -0.57
N ASP A 34 0.40 -10.43 -0.66
CA ASP A 34 -0.84 -11.17 -0.43
C ASP A 34 -1.04 -11.36 1.08
N ALA A 35 -2.03 -10.67 1.64
CA ALA A 35 -2.32 -10.71 3.08
C ALA A 35 -2.86 -12.06 3.54
N SER A 36 -3.36 -12.89 2.62
CA SER A 36 -3.93 -14.20 2.97
C SER A 36 -2.86 -15.22 3.39
N GLY A 37 -1.59 -14.98 3.05
CA GLY A 37 -0.51 -15.93 3.29
C GLY A 37 -0.40 -17.04 2.25
N LEU A 38 -1.19 -16.98 1.18
CA LEU A 38 -1.17 -18.00 0.11
C LEU A 38 -0.04 -17.80 -0.89
N GLY A 39 0.69 -16.68 -0.81
CA GLY A 39 1.81 -16.40 -1.72
C GLY A 39 1.39 -16.09 -3.15
N ARG A 40 0.16 -15.62 -3.35
CA ARG A 40 -0.33 -15.26 -4.67
C ARG A 40 0.40 -14.03 -5.20
N SER A 41 0.55 -13.94 -6.52
CA SER A 41 1.06 -12.71 -7.13
C SER A 41 0.00 -11.62 -7.06
N VAL A 42 0.39 -10.47 -6.56
CA VAL A 42 -0.52 -9.33 -6.38
C VAL A 42 -0.29 -8.34 -7.52
N SER A 43 -1.34 -8.07 -8.28
CA SER A 43 -1.31 -7.04 -9.33
C SER A 43 -1.86 -5.72 -8.79
N ILE A 44 -1.33 -4.60 -9.29
CA ILE A 44 -1.79 -3.27 -8.90
C ILE A 44 -3.01 -2.92 -9.74
N ASP A 45 -4.17 -3.37 -9.27
CA ASP A 45 -5.45 -3.08 -9.92
C ASP A 45 -6.57 -3.00 -8.86
N GLY A 46 -7.79 -2.70 -9.29
CA GLY A 46 -8.91 -2.46 -8.41
C GLY A 46 -9.54 -3.71 -7.83
N VAL A 47 -9.09 -4.92 -8.21
CA VAL A 47 -9.63 -6.16 -7.64
C VAL A 47 -8.95 -6.56 -6.33
N TRP A 48 -7.85 -5.90 -5.97
CA TRP A 48 -7.17 -6.09 -4.69
C TRP A 48 -7.49 -4.93 -3.76
N ARG A 49 -7.69 -5.22 -2.47
CA ARG A 49 -8.01 -4.23 -1.43
C ARG A 49 -6.98 -4.31 -0.31
N VAL A 50 -6.51 -3.16 0.14
CA VAL A 50 -5.48 -3.07 1.19
C VAL A 50 -6.06 -3.49 2.54
N CYS A 51 -5.41 -4.43 3.20
CA CYS A 51 -5.75 -4.88 4.55
C CYS A 51 -4.86 -4.24 5.60
N THR A 52 -3.55 -4.19 5.35
CA THR A 52 -2.59 -3.59 6.28
C THR A 52 -1.58 -2.77 5.48
N GLN A 53 -0.96 -1.83 6.18
CA GLN A 53 0.09 -1.00 5.60
C GLN A 53 1.24 -0.80 6.57
N SER A 54 2.43 -0.62 6.01
CA SER A 54 3.63 -0.23 6.73
C SER A 54 4.46 0.68 5.82
N PRO A 55 4.83 1.88 6.23
CA PRO A 55 4.60 2.53 7.53
C PRO A 55 3.13 2.85 7.81
N LYS A 56 2.83 3.15 9.08
CA LYS A 56 1.47 3.50 9.49
C LYS A 56 1.07 4.88 9.02
N ALA A 57 -0.24 5.08 8.86
CA ALA A 57 -0.80 6.40 8.53
C ALA A 57 -0.33 7.44 9.55
N GLY A 58 0.05 8.61 9.05
CA GLY A 58 0.51 9.73 9.86
C GLY A 58 2.02 9.78 10.07
N GLU A 59 2.76 8.71 9.77
CA GLU A 59 4.22 8.76 9.88
C GLU A 59 4.82 9.63 8.77
N VAL A 60 5.88 10.35 9.10
CA VAL A 60 6.66 11.12 8.13
C VAL A 60 7.85 10.28 7.74
N VAL A 61 7.96 9.96 6.46
CA VAL A 61 9.01 9.06 5.95
C VAL A 61 9.67 9.65 4.70
N ASP A 62 10.87 9.18 4.41
CA ASP A 62 11.58 9.53 3.19
C ASP A 62 10.85 8.94 1.98
N VAL A 63 10.87 9.65 0.85
CA VAL A 63 10.22 9.18 -0.40
C VAL A 63 10.77 7.85 -0.90
N ARG A 64 11.98 7.46 -0.48
CA ARG A 64 12.59 6.18 -0.84
C ARG A 64 12.22 5.04 0.09
N THR A 65 11.49 5.32 1.17
CA THR A 65 11.02 4.28 2.09
C THR A 65 10.11 3.32 1.34
N VAL A 66 10.35 2.02 1.49
CA VAL A 66 9.49 1.00 0.91
C VAL A 66 8.17 0.98 1.67
N VAL A 67 7.07 1.19 0.96
CA VAL A 67 5.73 1.07 1.53
C VAL A 67 5.23 -0.33 1.23
N ILE A 68 4.90 -1.09 2.27
CA ILE A 68 4.38 -2.45 2.15
C ILE A 68 2.87 -2.40 2.33
N LEU A 69 2.14 -2.89 1.34
CA LEU A 69 0.68 -2.97 1.37
C LEU A 69 0.29 -4.44 1.25
N ALA A 70 -0.23 -5.01 2.34
CA ALA A 70 -0.77 -6.36 2.29
C ALA A 70 -2.24 -6.29 1.90
N ALA A 71 -2.62 -7.03 0.87
CA ALA A 71 -3.94 -6.92 0.26
C ALA A 71 -4.58 -8.29 0.06
N VAL A 72 -5.89 -8.27 -0.11
CA VAL A 72 -6.69 -9.45 -0.49
C VAL A 72 -7.54 -9.07 -1.69
N LEU A 73 -8.08 -10.08 -2.38
CA LEU A 73 -9.04 -9.83 -3.45
C LEU A 73 -10.32 -9.22 -2.87
N SER A 74 -10.96 -8.33 -3.64
CA SER A 74 -12.23 -7.75 -3.25
C SER A 74 -13.25 -8.85 -2.98
N GLY A 75 -13.92 -8.80 -1.84
CA GLY A 75 -14.84 -9.83 -1.40
C GLY A 75 -14.21 -10.84 -0.45
N GLU A 76 -12.90 -10.92 -0.37
CA GLU A 76 -12.22 -11.69 0.67
C GLU A 76 -12.13 -10.89 1.96
N ARG A 77 -12.05 -11.59 3.09
CA ARG A 77 -11.86 -10.94 4.38
C ARG A 77 -10.37 -10.77 4.66
N CYS A 78 -10.02 -9.66 5.27
CA CYS A 78 -8.68 -9.48 5.81
C CYS A 78 -8.44 -10.46 6.97
N PRO A 79 -7.27 -11.07 7.03
CA PRO A 79 -6.90 -11.95 8.15
C PRO A 79 -6.94 -11.24 9.49
#